data_7081029b1cc032cf284e741fa127865b
#
_entry.id   7081029b1cc032cf284e741fa127865b
#
_cell.length_a   1.000
_cell.length_b   1.000
_cell.length_c   1.000
_cell.angle_alpha   90.00
_cell.angle_beta   90.00
_cell.angle_gamma   90.00
#
_symmetry.space_group_name_H-M   'P 1'
#
loop_
_entity.id
_entity.type
_entity.pdbx_description
1 polymer ?
#
loop_
_entity_poly.entity_id
_entity_poly.type
_entity_poly.pdbx_seq_one_letter_code
_entity_poly.pdbx_strand_id
1 'polypeptide(L)'
;ILLSEAMPEEQRLFQLGVQIALVSCQPEIDTIIAGAGLENGESTNLLKMTLSNYFSACLMMPYDNFLAAAQETKYDLEQLSNKFGASFEQICHRLTTLNRPGARGIAFFFLRVDEAGHISKRLSGGGVEFAKYGGSCSRWIPHHAFRTPEQIQVQFAELEDAHRFITITKTVSKPRTEPPYIGTPIFAIALGCDARHFKELCYTEKVASEKSFATV
;
A
#
# COMPACT_ATOMS: atom_id res chain seq x y z
N ILE A 1 -6.46 -21.45 -15.63
CA ILE A 1 -5.86 -20.09 -15.58
C ILE A 1 -4.61 -20.13 -16.42
N LEU A 2 -4.45 -19.14 -17.29
CA LEU A 2 -3.21 -18.89 -17.99
C LEU A 2 -2.55 -17.67 -17.37
N LEU A 3 -1.32 -17.82 -16.88
CA LEU A 3 -0.50 -16.74 -16.37
C LEU A 3 0.67 -16.51 -17.30
N SER A 4 0.98 -15.24 -17.59
CA SER A 4 2.12 -14.88 -18.43
C SER A 4 3.43 -15.22 -17.72
N GLU A 5 4.37 -15.83 -18.41
CA GLU A 5 5.73 -16.07 -17.91
C GLU A 5 6.51 -14.76 -17.70
N ALA A 6 6.14 -13.69 -18.44
CA ALA A 6 6.72 -12.36 -18.26
C ALA A 6 6.25 -11.65 -16.98
N MET A 7 5.23 -12.19 -16.31
CA MET A 7 4.76 -11.64 -15.04
C MET A 7 5.71 -12.03 -13.90
N PRO A 8 6.13 -11.10 -13.02
CA PRO A 8 6.93 -11.40 -11.84
C PRO A 8 6.30 -12.47 -10.95
N GLU A 9 7.12 -13.25 -10.26
CA GLU A 9 6.69 -14.40 -9.48
C GLU A 9 5.68 -14.00 -8.40
N GLU A 10 5.93 -12.94 -7.66
CA GLU A 10 5.05 -12.42 -6.62
C GLU A 10 3.67 -12.00 -7.17
N GLN A 11 3.61 -11.55 -8.42
CA GLN A 11 2.34 -11.25 -9.08
C GLN A 11 1.61 -12.52 -9.52
N ARG A 12 2.33 -13.53 -10.02
CA ARG A 12 1.75 -14.84 -10.37
C ARG A 12 1.17 -15.52 -9.14
N LEU A 13 1.90 -15.53 -8.03
CA LEU A 13 1.42 -16.08 -6.75
C LEU A 13 0.18 -15.33 -6.26
N PHE A 14 0.18 -14.01 -6.36
CA PHE A 14 -0.97 -13.20 -6.00
C PHE A 14 -2.20 -13.54 -6.85
N GLN A 15 -2.05 -13.65 -8.16
CA GLN A 15 -3.15 -14.01 -9.06
C GLN A 15 -3.69 -15.42 -8.79
N LEU A 16 -2.82 -16.38 -8.46
CA LEU A 16 -3.24 -17.71 -8.04
C LEU A 16 -4.07 -17.66 -6.76
N GLY A 17 -3.62 -16.88 -5.76
CA GLY A 17 -4.37 -16.68 -4.52
C GLY A 17 -5.75 -16.06 -4.74
N VAL A 18 -5.86 -15.08 -5.65
CA VAL A 18 -7.14 -14.48 -6.06
C VAL A 18 -8.08 -15.54 -6.65
N GLN A 19 -7.57 -16.41 -7.52
CA GLN A 19 -8.38 -17.46 -8.12
C GLN A 19 -8.79 -18.53 -7.10
N ILE A 20 -7.91 -18.88 -6.17
CA ILE A 20 -8.26 -19.79 -5.06
C ILE A 20 -9.42 -19.18 -4.25
N ALA A 21 -9.38 -17.89 -3.93
CA ALA A 21 -10.47 -17.22 -3.24
C ALA A 21 -11.79 -17.32 -4.00
N LEU A 22 -11.77 -17.02 -5.31
CA LEU A 22 -12.96 -17.05 -6.17
C LEU A 22 -13.59 -18.43 -6.31
N VAL A 23 -12.79 -19.50 -6.20
CA VAL A 23 -13.26 -20.88 -6.33
C VAL A 23 -13.62 -21.50 -4.98
N SER A 24 -12.80 -21.28 -3.95
CA SER A 24 -12.89 -22.00 -2.68
C SER A 24 -13.59 -21.22 -1.56
N CYS A 25 -13.68 -19.88 -1.67
CA CYS A 25 -14.29 -19.02 -0.64
C CYS A 25 -15.52 -18.26 -1.17
N GLN A 26 -16.12 -18.74 -2.26
CA GLN A 26 -17.27 -18.05 -2.85
C GLN A 26 -18.45 -17.90 -1.87
N PRO A 27 -18.86 -18.90 -1.07
CA PRO A 27 -19.97 -18.76 -0.12
C PRO A 27 -19.71 -17.68 0.94
N GLU A 28 -18.50 -17.59 1.47
CA GLU A 28 -18.10 -16.57 2.46
C GLU A 28 -18.10 -15.18 1.85
N ILE A 29 -17.55 -15.05 0.63
CA ILE A 29 -17.55 -13.80 -0.13
C ILE A 29 -18.97 -13.32 -0.40
N ASP A 30 -19.84 -14.21 -0.89
CA ASP A 30 -21.24 -13.91 -1.19
C ASP A 30 -22.02 -13.51 0.09
N THR A 31 -21.73 -14.14 1.23
CA THR A 31 -22.30 -13.79 2.52
C THR A 31 -21.92 -12.36 2.94
N ILE A 32 -20.63 -11.98 2.79
CA ILE A 32 -20.15 -10.63 3.11
C ILE A 32 -20.80 -9.61 2.17
N ILE A 33 -20.88 -9.91 0.87
CA ILE A 33 -21.49 -9.04 -0.13
C ILE A 33 -22.98 -8.81 0.19
N ALA A 34 -23.72 -9.88 0.53
CA ALA A 34 -25.13 -9.76 0.90
C ALA A 34 -25.33 -8.87 2.13
N GLY A 35 -24.41 -8.97 3.13
CA GLY A 35 -24.43 -8.13 4.33
C GLY A 35 -24.06 -6.65 4.07
N ALA A 36 -23.40 -6.34 2.94
CA ALA A 36 -22.95 -4.99 2.63
C ALA A 36 -24.07 -4.07 2.07
N GLY A 37 -25.24 -4.60 1.70
CA GLY A 37 -26.38 -3.83 1.23
C GLY A 37 -26.11 -3.02 -0.06
N LEU A 38 -25.29 -3.57 -0.97
CA LEU A 38 -24.93 -2.90 -2.22
C LEU A 38 -26.08 -2.94 -3.23
N GLU A 39 -26.42 -1.78 -3.80
CA GLU A 39 -27.58 -1.63 -4.68
C GLU A 39 -27.29 -1.93 -6.17
N ASN A 40 -26.00 -1.98 -6.57
CA ASN A 40 -25.66 -2.20 -7.98
C ASN A 40 -24.61 -3.30 -8.20
N GLY A 41 -24.65 -3.93 -9.38
CA GLY A 41 -23.78 -5.04 -9.74
C GLY A 41 -22.30 -4.64 -9.89
N GLU A 42 -22.00 -3.39 -10.23
CA GLU A 42 -20.63 -2.90 -10.34
C GLU A 42 -19.94 -2.83 -8.98
N SER A 43 -20.61 -2.25 -7.99
CA SER A 43 -20.12 -2.21 -6.59
C SER A 43 -19.97 -3.61 -6.01
N THR A 44 -20.90 -4.51 -6.33
CA THR A 44 -20.83 -5.94 -5.95
C THR A 44 -19.58 -6.60 -6.52
N ASN A 45 -19.31 -6.44 -7.82
CA ASN A 45 -18.13 -7.00 -8.47
C ASN A 45 -16.83 -6.39 -7.89
N LEU A 46 -16.81 -5.09 -7.63
CA LEU A 46 -15.67 -4.42 -7.01
C LEU A 46 -15.38 -4.97 -5.61
N LEU A 47 -16.42 -5.17 -4.79
CA LEU A 47 -16.26 -5.75 -3.45
C LEU A 47 -15.77 -7.20 -3.54
N LYS A 48 -16.33 -8.01 -4.45
CA LYS A 48 -15.88 -9.38 -4.70
C LYS A 48 -14.39 -9.44 -5.03
N MET A 49 -13.94 -8.61 -5.95
CA MET A 49 -12.52 -8.52 -6.32
C MET A 49 -11.65 -8.03 -5.15
N THR A 50 -12.14 -7.06 -4.38
CA THR A 50 -11.44 -6.54 -3.20
C THR A 50 -11.25 -7.62 -2.12
N LEU A 51 -12.28 -8.40 -1.83
CA LEU A 51 -12.21 -9.52 -0.88
C LEU A 51 -11.27 -10.62 -1.37
N SER A 52 -11.31 -10.95 -2.66
CA SER A 52 -10.42 -11.95 -3.26
C SER A 52 -8.96 -11.50 -3.23
N ASN A 53 -8.69 -10.22 -3.48
CA ASN A 53 -7.36 -9.62 -3.35
C ASN A 53 -6.88 -9.62 -1.88
N TYR A 54 -7.78 -9.33 -0.94
CA TYR A 54 -7.48 -9.39 0.49
C TYR A 54 -7.13 -10.81 0.94
N PHE A 55 -7.89 -11.82 0.49
CA PHE A 55 -7.59 -13.23 0.75
C PHE A 55 -6.21 -13.61 0.23
N SER A 56 -5.90 -13.26 -1.02
CA SER A 56 -4.59 -13.54 -1.62
C SER A 56 -3.45 -12.89 -0.81
N ALA A 57 -3.61 -11.64 -0.40
CA ALA A 57 -2.64 -10.96 0.46
C ALA A 57 -2.48 -11.66 1.81
N CYS A 58 -3.58 -12.19 2.39
CA CYS A 58 -3.53 -12.96 3.65
C CYS A 58 -2.83 -14.31 3.49
N LEU A 59 -2.98 -14.94 2.33
CA LEU A 59 -2.31 -16.21 2.03
C LEU A 59 -0.79 -16.02 1.90
N MET A 60 -0.35 -14.99 1.17
CA MET A 60 1.06 -14.66 0.99
C MET A 60 1.70 -14.13 2.28
N MET A 61 0.95 -13.35 3.05
CA MET A 61 1.40 -12.64 4.25
C MET A 61 0.44 -12.89 5.41
N PRO A 62 0.50 -14.09 6.06
CA PRO A 62 -0.37 -14.45 7.19
C PRO A 62 -0.27 -13.43 8.31
N TYR A 63 -1.40 -13.08 8.92
CA TYR A 63 -1.54 -11.92 9.79
C TYR A 63 -0.51 -11.86 10.90
N ASP A 64 -0.46 -12.91 11.73
CA ASP A 64 0.36 -12.90 12.95
C ASP A 64 1.86 -12.93 12.60
N ASN A 65 2.26 -13.73 11.59
CA ASN A 65 3.63 -13.78 11.10
C ASN A 65 4.07 -12.46 10.47
N PHE A 66 3.17 -11.81 9.73
CA PHE A 66 3.47 -10.54 9.07
C PHE A 66 3.55 -9.39 10.09
N LEU A 67 2.62 -9.33 11.05
CA LEU A 67 2.66 -8.32 12.12
C LEU A 67 3.93 -8.47 12.97
N ALA A 68 4.28 -9.69 13.40
CA ALA A 68 5.49 -9.94 14.17
C ALA A 68 6.74 -9.51 13.41
N ALA A 69 6.85 -9.89 12.12
CA ALA A 69 7.97 -9.49 11.28
C ALA A 69 8.03 -7.98 11.07
N ALA A 70 6.90 -7.31 10.87
CA ALA A 70 6.83 -5.86 10.72
C ALA A 70 7.33 -5.13 11.99
N GLN A 71 6.94 -5.59 13.16
CA GLN A 71 7.40 -5.04 14.43
C GLN A 71 8.90 -5.32 14.68
N GLU A 72 9.36 -6.54 14.42
CA GLU A 72 10.77 -6.95 14.56
C GLU A 72 11.70 -6.11 13.68
N THR A 73 11.32 -5.88 12.42
CA THR A 73 12.10 -5.09 11.45
C THR A 73 11.87 -3.59 11.57
N LYS A 74 11.11 -3.12 12.57
CA LYS A 74 10.66 -1.71 12.66
C LYS A 74 10.05 -1.21 11.35
N TYR A 75 9.22 -2.04 10.74
CA TYR A 75 8.51 -1.76 9.50
C TYR A 75 9.41 -1.45 8.29
N ASP A 76 10.59 -2.10 8.22
CA ASP A 76 11.46 -2.04 7.05
C ASP A 76 10.80 -2.73 5.85
N LEU A 77 10.38 -1.93 4.87
CA LEU A 77 9.58 -2.39 3.73
C LEU A 77 10.39 -3.31 2.79
N GLU A 78 11.70 -3.11 2.67
CA GLU A 78 12.55 -3.96 1.82
C GLU A 78 12.83 -5.31 2.49
N GLN A 79 13.09 -5.32 3.80
CA GLN A 79 13.23 -6.57 4.55
C GLN A 79 11.94 -7.38 4.52
N LEU A 80 10.78 -6.73 4.68
CA LEU A 80 9.47 -7.40 4.58
C LEU A 80 9.23 -7.94 3.18
N SER A 81 9.56 -7.17 2.13
CA SER A 81 9.46 -7.60 0.74
C SER A 81 10.26 -8.88 0.49
N ASN A 82 11.50 -8.91 0.93
CA ASN A 82 12.38 -10.06 0.80
C ASN A 82 11.89 -11.28 1.61
N LYS A 83 11.43 -11.06 2.85
CA LYS A 83 10.99 -12.13 3.76
C LYS A 83 9.73 -12.85 3.25
N PHE A 84 8.80 -12.10 2.65
CA PHE A 84 7.50 -12.64 2.20
C PHE A 84 7.42 -12.88 0.69
N GLY A 85 8.46 -12.57 -0.08
CA GLY A 85 8.44 -12.69 -1.53
C GLY A 85 7.30 -11.88 -2.16
N ALA A 86 7.07 -10.68 -1.65
CA ALA A 86 6.00 -9.80 -2.07
C ALA A 86 6.56 -8.46 -2.57
N SER A 87 5.91 -7.84 -3.55
CA SER A 87 6.35 -6.54 -4.07
C SER A 87 6.21 -5.44 -3.03
N PHE A 88 6.97 -4.36 -3.20
CA PHE A 88 6.90 -3.18 -2.34
C PHE A 88 5.45 -2.65 -2.20
N GLU A 89 4.70 -2.59 -3.31
CA GLU A 89 3.28 -2.18 -3.30
C GLU A 89 2.42 -3.15 -2.47
N GLN A 90 2.64 -4.47 -2.59
CA GLN A 90 1.89 -5.49 -1.84
C GLN A 90 2.16 -5.39 -0.33
N ILE A 91 3.42 -5.18 0.07
CA ILE A 91 3.79 -4.95 1.48
C ILE A 91 3.07 -3.71 2.03
N CYS A 92 3.16 -2.57 1.32
CA CYS A 92 2.49 -1.34 1.73
C CYS A 92 0.98 -1.53 1.88
N HIS A 93 0.35 -2.23 0.94
CA HIS A 93 -1.07 -2.59 1.04
C HIS A 93 -1.38 -3.45 2.26
N ARG A 94 -0.57 -4.49 2.50
CA ARG A 94 -0.78 -5.39 3.63
C ARG A 94 -0.71 -4.67 4.96
N LEU A 95 0.23 -3.74 5.11
CA LEU A 95 0.39 -2.92 6.31
C LEU A 95 -0.87 -2.10 6.63
N THR A 96 -1.60 -1.60 5.62
CA THR A 96 -2.86 -0.86 5.87
C THR A 96 -4.00 -1.75 6.40
N THR A 97 -3.87 -3.05 6.34
CA THR A 97 -4.89 -4.01 6.77
C THR A 97 -4.65 -4.62 8.15
N LEU A 98 -3.60 -4.23 8.85
CA LEU A 98 -3.25 -4.73 10.17
C LEU A 98 -4.10 -4.09 11.28
N ASN A 99 -5.42 -4.33 11.25
CA ASN A 99 -6.37 -3.67 12.14
C ASN A 99 -7.22 -4.66 12.98
N ARG A 100 -6.72 -5.89 13.23
CA ARG A 100 -7.41 -6.87 14.08
C ARG A 100 -7.50 -6.37 15.53
N PRO A 101 -8.68 -6.36 16.18
CA PRO A 101 -8.80 -6.02 17.59
C PRO A 101 -7.84 -6.85 18.47
N GLY A 102 -7.11 -6.20 19.35
CA GLY A 102 -6.13 -6.85 20.24
C GLY A 102 -4.76 -7.16 19.63
N ALA A 103 -4.61 -7.03 18.31
CA ALA A 103 -3.34 -7.28 17.59
C ALA A 103 -3.16 -6.31 16.43
N ARG A 104 -3.22 -5.01 16.70
CA ARG A 104 -3.11 -3.97 15.68
C ARG A 104 -1.66 -3.63 15.37
N GLY A 105 -1.37 -3.38 14.09
CA GLY A 105 -0.16 -2.69 13.66
C GLY A 105 -0.34 -1.17 13.70
N ILE A 106 0.65 -0.45 13.17
CA ILE A 106 0.54 0.99 12.94
C ILE A 106 -0.58 1.25 11.89
N ALA A 107 -1.42 2.24 12.17
CA ALA A 107 -2.48 2.67 11.26
C ALA A 107 -1.87 3.46 10.10
N PHE A 108 -1.47 2.76 9.04
CA PHE A 108 -0.92 3.38 7.85
C PHE A 108 -2.01 3.84 6.88
N PHE A 109 -1.72 4.92 6.15
CA PHE A 109 -2.37 5.24 4.90
C PHE A 109 -1.49 4.86 3.71
N PHE A 110 -2.10 4.62 2.57
CA PHE A 110 -1.43 4.27 1.33
C PHE A 110 -1.94 5.13 0.18
N LEU A 111 -1.04 5.57 -0.67
CA LEU A 111 -1.34 6.28 -1.91
C LEU A 111 -0.51 5.71 -3.07
N ARG A 112 -1.11 5.68 -4.24
CA ARG A 112 -0.41 5.44 -5.50
C ARG A 112 -0.63 6.62 -6.43
N VAL A 113 0.46 7.28 -6.79
CA VAL A 113 0.48 8.50 -7.59
C VAL A 113 1.21 8.24 -8.90
N ASP A 114 0.70 8.72 -10.02
CA ASP A 114 1.40 8.69 -11.31
C ASP A 114 2.30 9.94 -11.51
N GLU A 115 3.06 9.98 -12.60
CA GLU A 115 3.96 11.10 -12.91
C GLU A 115 3.22 12.42 -13.15
N ALA A 116 1.95 12.38 -13.53
CA ALA A 116 1.11 13.56 -13.67
C ALA A 116 0.56 14.09 -12.32
N GLY A 117 0.83 13.37 -11.22
CA GLY A 117 0.34 13.70 -9.89
C GLY A 117 -1.07 13.21 -9.60
N HIS A 118 -1.66 12.39 -10.49
CA HIS A 118 -2.97 11.80 -10.27
C HIS A 118 -2.90 10.63 -9.28
N ILE A 119 -3.77 10.67 -8.27
CA ILE A 119 -3.87 9.61 -7.26
C ILE A 119 -4.77 8.50 -7.80
N SER A 120 -4.17 7.42 -8.26
CA SER A 120 -4.89 6.27 -8.83
C SER A 120 -5.39 5.27 -7.78
N LYS A 121 -4.88 5.33 -6.55
CA LYS A 121 -5.30 4.48 -5.44
C LYS A 121 -5.06 5.17 -4.10
N ARG A 122 -6.03 5.05 -3.21
CA ARG A 122 -5.98 5.60 -1.86
C ARG A 122 -6.60 4.60 -0.88
N LEU A 123 -5.86 4.28 0.18
CA LEU A 123 -6.35 3.46 1.29
C LEU A 123 -5.98 4.17 2.60
N SER A 124 -6.86 4.08 3.59
CA SER A 124 -6.57 4.58 4.94
C SER A 124 -6.84 3.47 5.94
N GLY A 125 -5.82 3.12 6.73
CA GLY A 125 -5.95 2.25 7.89
C GLY A 125 -6.46 2.98 9.15
N GLY A 126 -6.71 4.28 9.03
CA GLY A 126 -7.15 5.19 10.09
C GLY A 126 -6.12 6.31 10.36
N GLY A 127 -6.57 7.42 10.91
CA GLY A 127 -5.73 8.47 11.50
C GLY A 127 -5.37 9.66 10.64
N VAL A 128 -5.31 9.56 9.33
CA VAL A 128 -5.11 10.72 8.44
C VAL A 128 -6.22 10.77 7.42
N GLU A 129 -7.03 11.81 7.48
CA GLU A 129 -8.07 12.07 6.48
C GLU A 129 -7.50 13.01 5.41
N PHE A 130 -7.34 12.48 4.20
CA PHE A 130 -7.00 13.32 3.05
C PHE A 130 -8.24 13.95 2.45
N ALA A 131 -8.12 15.19 1.99
CA ALA A 131 -9.19 15.88 1.28
C ALA A 131 -9.77 14.97 0.18
N LYS A 132 -11.09 14.85 0.16
CA LYS A 132 -11.80 13.97 -0.78
C LYS A 132 -11.72 14.49 -2.22
N TYR A 133 -11.53 15.81 -2.36
CA TYR A 133 -11.43 16.56 -3.61
C TYR A 133 -10.28 17.55 -3.52
N GLY A 134 -9.54 17.72 -4.59
CA GLY A 134 -8.39 18.60 -4.68
C GLY A 134 -7.09 17.83 -4.92
N GLY A 135 -6.09 18.52 -5.44
CA GLY A 135 -4.73 17.99 -5.61
C GLY A 135 -4.03 17.88 -4.26
N SER A 136 -3.12 16.93 -4.13
CA SER A 136 -2.18 16.91 -3.01
C SER A 136 -1.16 18.04 -3.17
N CYS A 137 -0.62 18.55 -2.05
CA CYS A 137 0.40 19.60 -2.08
C CYS A 137 1.60 19.17 -2.95
N SER A 138 2.02 20.03 -3.87
CA SER A 138 3.15 19.76 -4.77
C SER A 138 4.48 19.58 -4.04
N ARG A 139 4.59 20.00 -2.78
CA ARG A 139 5.76 19.80 -1.91
C ARG A 139 5.82 18.42 -1.29
N TRP A 140 4.74 17.64 -1.42
CA TRP A 140 4.70 16.31 -0.83
C TRP A 140 5.59 15.34 -1.61
N ILE A 141 6.35 14.55 -0.87
CA ILE A 141 7.41 13.69 -1.42
C ILE A 141 6.98 12.73 -2.54
N PRO A 142 5.74 12.20 -2.61
CA PRO A 142 5.34 11.34 -3.72
C PRO A 142 5.49 12.00 -5.09
N HIS A 143 5.32 13.34 -5.18
CA HIS A 143 5.50 14.08 -6.43
C HIS A 143 6.97 14.26 -6.82
N HIS A 144 7.89 14.15 -5.87
CA HIS A 144 9.33 14.29 -6.10
C HIS A 144 10.04 12.95 -6.30
N ALA A 145 9.42 11.84 -5.91
CA ALA A 145 10.02 10.52 -5.94
C ALA A 145 10.48 10.08 -7.34
N PHE A 146 9.86 10.59 -8.39
CA PHE A 146 10.22 10.32 -9.79
C PHE A 146 11.60 10.86 -10.18
N ARG A 147 12.19 11.79 -9.41
CA ARG A 147 13.55 12.33 -9.66
C ARG A 147 14.64 11.35 -9.23
N THR A 148 14.34 10.44 -8.31
CA THR A 148 15.25 9.41 -7.82
C THR A 148 14.51 8.06 -7.82
N PRO A 149 14.30 7.47 -9.02
CA PRO A 149 13.56 6.23 -9.16
C PRO A 149 14.12 5.11 -8.28
N GLU A 150 13.23 4.26 -7.76
CA GLU A 150 13.54 3.08 -6.97
C GLU A 150 14.19 3.33 -5.61
N GLN A 151 14.49 4.58 -5.25
CA GLN A 151 15.04 4.93 -3.94
C GLN A 151 13.92 5.21 -2.93
N ILE A 152 14.08 4.69 -1.72
CA ILE A 152 13.21 5.04 -0.61
C ILE A 152 13.52 6.46 -0.14
N GLN A 153 12.50 7.28 -0.11
CA GLN A 153 12.54 8.65 0.41
C GLN A 153 11.58 8.76 1.60
N VAL A 154 11.95 9.56 2.58
CA VAL A 154 11.16 9.78 3.79
C VAL A 154 10.96 11.28 4.01
N GLN A 155 9.72 11.66 4.27
CA GLN A 155 9.36 13.05 4.59
C GLN A 155 8.59 13.11 5.89
N PHE A 156 8.94 14.09 6.71
CA PHE A 156 8.13 14.55 7.83
C PHE A 156 7.32 15.74 7.36
N ALA A 157 6.03 15.68 7.54
CA ALA A 157 5.14 16.73 7.09
C ALA A 157 4.15 17.14 8.19
N GLU A 158 3.75 18.40 8.15
CA GLU A 158 2.75 19.00 9.03
C GLU A 158 1.66 19.63 8.17
N LEU A 159 0.42 19.30 8.45
CA LEU A 159 -0.76 19.92 7.84
C LEU A 159 -1.08 21.26 8.52
N GLU A 160 -1.92 22.07 7.90
CA GLU A 160 -2.34 23.37 8.42
C GLU A 160 -3.02 23.29 9.81
N ASP A 161 -3.64 22.16 10.14
CA ASP A 161 -4.23 21.87 11.46
C ASP A 161 -3.22 21.39 12.50
N ALA A 162 -1.92 21.49 12.22
CA ALA A 162 -0.80 21.02 13.02
C ALA A 162 -0.73 19.48 13.19
N HIS A 163 -1.48 18.71 12.39
CA HIS A 163 -1.34 17.26 12.36
C HIS A 163 -0.04 16.87 11.66
N ARG A 164 0.77 16.05 12.35
CA ARG A 164 2.09 15.63 11.87
C ARG A 164 2.08 14.19 11.42
N PHE A 165 2.69 13.93 10.28
CA PHE A 165 2.79 12.58 9.74
C PHE A 165 4.14 12.31 9.07
N ILE A 166 4.43 11.03 8.90
CA ILE A 166 5.61 10.53 8.20
C ILE A 166 5.13 9.86 6.93
N THR A 167 5.79 10.16 5.82
CA THR A 167 5.55 9.49 4.53
C THR A 167 6.83 8.82 4.05
N ILE A 168 6.76 7.55 3.74
CA ILE A 168 7.80 6.73 3.11
C ILE A 168 7.36 6.50 1.68
N THR A 169 8.20 6.87 0.71
CA THR A 169 7.83 6.81 -0.71
C THR A 169 8.94 6.13 -1.52
N LYS A 170 8.52 5.29 -2.47
CA LYS A 170 9.39 4.68 -3.47
C LYS A 170 8.65 4.59 -4.79
N THR A 171 9.33 4.85 -5.91
CA THR A 171 8.74 4.56 -7.22
C THR A 171 8.83 3.08 -7.54
N VAL A 172 7.81 2.56 -8.20
CA VAL A 172 7.76 1.20 -8.72
C VAL A 172 7.36 1.20 -10.18
N SER A 173 8.03 0.38 -10.98
CA SER A 173 7.67 0.15 -12.37
C SER A 173 6.70 -1.02 -12.44
N LYS A 174 5.66 -0.93 -13.26
CA LYS A 174 4.82 -2.10 -13.56
C LYS A 174 5.45 -2.93 -14.67
N PRO A 175 5.32 -4.27 -14.62
CA PRO A 175 5.73 -5.12 -15.71
C PRO A 175 5.07 -4.69 -17.01
N ARG A 176 5.82 -4.74 -18.08
CA ARG A 176 5.38 -4.31 -19.40
C ARG A 176 4.40 -5.32 -19.99
N THR A 177 3.16 -4.91 -20.16
CA THR A 177 2.14 -5.66 -20.92
C THR A 177 1.89 -5.05 -22.29
N GLU A 178 2.41 -3.86 -22.54
CA GLU A 178 2.19 -3.03 -23.71
C GLU A 178 3.36 -3.17 -24.73
N PRO A 179 3.15 -2.83 -25.99
CA PRO A 179 4.20 -2.83 -27.02
C PRO A 179 5.44 -2.01 -26.63
N PRO A 180 6.63 -2.35 -27.17
CA PRO A 180 7.91 -1.78 -26.73
C PRO A 180 8.07 -0.26 -26.90
N TYR A 181 7.26 0.39 -27.71
CA TYR A 181 7.28 1.84 -27.93
C TYR A 181 6.41 2.65 -26.94
N ILE A 182 5.60 1.97 -26.11
CA ILE A 182 4.88 2.61 -25.02
C ILE A 182 5.74 2.47 -23.75
N GLY A 183 6.02 3.58 -23.08
CA GLY A 183 6.83 3.59 -21.86
C GLY A 183 6.23 2.69 -20.76
N THR A 184 7.08 2.13 -19.92
CA THR A 184 6.64 1.39 -18.74
C THR A 184 6.03 2.35 -17.72
N PRO A 185 4.77 2.17 -17.31
CA PRO A 185 4.17 3.03 -16.29
C PRO A 185 4.94 2.96 -14.97
N ILE A 186 5.30 4.14 -14.46
CA ILE A 186 5.96 4.30 -13.16
C ILE A 186 4.98 4.94 -12.19
N PHE A 187 4.93 4.44 -10.98
CA PHE A 187 4.08 4.98 -9.92
C PHE A 187 4.91 5.25 -8.67
N ALA A 188 4.64 6.36 -8.01
CA ALA A 188 5.11 6.60 -6.66
C ALA A 188 4.15 5.93 -5.68
N ILE A 189 4.67 5.00 -4.89
CA ILE A 189 3.97 4.36 -3.79
C ILE A 189 4.35 5.09 -2.52
N ALA A 190 3.36 5.65 -1.84
CA ALA A 190 3.53 6.33 -0.57
C ALA A 190 2.79 5.57 0.54
N LEU A 191 3.52 5.25 1.60
CA LEU A 191 3.01 4.70 2.84
C LEU A 191 3.28 5.71 3.95
N GLY A 192 2.28 6.08 4.73
CA GLY A 192 2.50 7.03 5.80
C GLY A 192 1.67 6.76 7.03
N CYS A 193 2.05 7.35 8.14
CA CYS A 193 1.36 7.25 9.42
C CYS A 193 1.54 8.51 10.25
N ASP A 194 0.77 8.61 11.33
CA ASP A 194 0.93 9.65 12.35
C ASP A 194 2.37 9.68 12.90
N ALA A 195 2.92 10.87 13.09
CA ALA A 195 4.29 11.09 13.57
C ALA A 195 4.53 10.56 15.00
N ARG A 196 3.50 10.25 15.79
CA ARG A 196 3.65 9.60 17.10
C ARG A 196 4.37 8.24 17.00
N HIS A 197 4.28 7.56 15.86
CA HIS A 197 4.94 6.27 15.56
C HIS A 197 6.40 6.41 15.13
N PHE A 198 6.98 7.62 15.18
CA PHE A 198 8.35 7.91 14.77
C PHE A 198 9.38 6.88 15.26
N LYS A 199 9.33 6.52 16.55
CA LYS A 199 10.32 5.62 17.17
C LYS A 199 10.16 4.14 16.77
N GLU A 200 9.02 3.80 16.18
CA GLU A 200 8.71 2.44 15.77
C GLU A 200 9.20 2.12 14.34
N LEU A 201 9.63 3.15 13.58
CA LEU A 201 10.06 3.01 12.19
C LEU A 201 11.58 3.03 12.05
N CYS A 202 12.16 2.12 11.26
CA CYS A 202 13.60 2.08 10.98
C CYS A 202 14.10 3.32 10.21
N TYR A 203 13.22 3.98 9.48
CA TYR A 203 13.54 5.12 8.60
C TYR A 203 13.87 6.41 9.34
N THR A 204 13.65 6.46 10.63
CA THR A 204 13.75 7.68 11.43
C THR A 204 15.11 7.87 12.08
N GLU A 205 15.94 6.82 12.14
CA GLU A 205 17.25 6.87 12.80
C GLU A 205 18.23 7.85 12.11
N LYS A 206 18.14 8.00 10.77
CA LYS A 206 18.98 8.93 10.00
C LYS A 206 18.45 10.37 9.95
N VAL A 207 17.17 10.57 10.24
CA VAL A 207 16.46 11.87 10.10
C VAL A 207 16.33 12.59 11.44
N ALA A 208 16.67 11.95 12.54
CA ALA A 208 16.65 12.57 13.88
C ALA A 208 17.55 13.84 14.02
N SER A 209 18.44 14.07 13.05
CA SER A 209 19.29 15.27 12.97
C SER A 209 18.66 16.42 12.17
N GLU A 210 17.66 16.18 11.34
CA GLU A 210 17.00 17.21 10.51
C GLU A 210 15.57 17.45 11.03
N LYS A 211 15.43 18.36 11.97
CA LYS A 211 14.15 18.76 12.60
C LYS A 211 13.27 19.65 11.70
N SER A 212 13.17 19.42 10.41
CA SER A 212 12.30 20.23 9.55
C SER A 212 11.08 19.44 9.08
N PHE A 213 9.93 19.70 9.67
CA PHE A 213 8.66 19.30 9.08
C PHE A 213 8.38 20.22 7.89
N ALA A 214 8.12 19.64 6.72
CA ALA A 214 7.63 20.40 5.59
C ALA A 214 6.14 20.67 5.77
N THR A 215 5.70 21.92 5.65
CA THR A 215 4.27 22.25 5.58
C THR A 215 3.73 21.80 4.24
N VAL A 216 2.74 20.94 4.23
CA VAL A 216 2.09 20.34 3.05
C VAL A 216 0.60 20.54 3.06
#